data_2b591ae5f8dc95df0156ab8e9e5ba8ec
#
_entry.id   2b591ae5f8dc95df0156ab8e9e5ba8ec
#
_cell.length_a   1.000
_cell.length_b   1.000
_cell.length_c   1.000
_cell.angle_alpha   90.00
_cell.angle_beta   90.00
_cell.angle_gamma   90.00
#
_symmetry.space_group_name_H-M   'P 1'
#
loop_
_entity.id
_entity.type
_entity.pdbx_description
1 polymer ?
#
loop_
_entity_poly.entity_id
_entity_poly.type
_entity_poly.pdbx_seq_one_letter_code
_entity_poly.pdbx_strand_id
1 'polypeptide(L)'
;MKVFVDTCLLIYLNALADVHARSAYENFYLDLVSRYKVFVDVLVLDELNYISEKKYGVPSSVTLDFIDSVVLPYADILGLGEEEFKQACHFIEKYGLKPSDALHLGAMKINGIEMVASEDSDFDKVEEVERIWPS
;
A
#
# COMPACT_ATOMS: atom_id res chain seq x y z
N MET A 1 -7.80 4.09 -14.79
CA MET A 1 -6.88 3.01 -14.37
C MET A 1 -6.81 2.93 -12.85
N LYS A 2 -6.51 1.76 -12.34
CA LYS A 2 -6.47 1.49 -10.91
C LYS A 2 -5.04 1.28 -10.44
N VAL A 3 -4.72 1.76 -9.23
CA VAL A 3 -3.43 1.50 -8.60
C VAL A 3 -3.65 1.11 -7.13
N PHE A 4 -2.91 0.10 -6.70
CA PHE A 4 -2.88 -0.28 -5.28
C PHE A 4 -1.67 0.39 -4.63
N VAL A 5 -1.88 1.00 -3.47
CA VAL A 5 -0.80 1.66 -2.72
C VAL A 5 -0.39 0.77 -1.55
N ASP A 6 0.86 0.32 -1.58
CA ASP A 6 1.46 -0.46 -0.50
C ASP A 6 1.74 0.42 0.71
N THR A 7 1.93 -0.21 1.86
CA THR A 7 2.06 0.46 3.15
C THR A 7 3.22 1.45 3.21
N CYS A 8 4.35 1.15 2.56
CA CYS A 8 5.58 1.95 2.68
C CYS A 8 5.39 3.41 2.32
N LEU A 9 4.63 3.70 1.25
CA LEU A 9 4.39 5.09 0.85
C LEU A 9 3.64 5.86 1.95
N LEU A 10 2.60 5.24 2.49
CA LEU A 10 1.79 5.88 3.53
C LEU A 10 2.58 6.08 4.83
N ILE A 11 3.46 5.12 5.17
CA ILE A 11 4.35 5.28 6.33
C ILE A 11 5.25 6.50 6.13
N TYR A 12 5.84 6.66 4.96
CA TYR A 12 6.70 7.81 4.69
C TYR A 12 5.94 9.13 4.77
N LEU A 13 4.72 9.17 4.24
CA LEU A 13 3.89 10.37 4.34
C LEU A 13 3.52 10.72 5.78
N ASN A 14 3.28 9.71 6.61
CA ASN A 14 2.83 9.90 7.99
C ASN A 14 3.98 10.12 8.96
N ALA A 15 5.12 9.47 8.75
CA ALA A 15 6.14 9.30 9.79
C ALA A 15 7.48 9.98 9.53
N LEU A 16 7.81 10.34 8.27
CA LEU A 16 9.09 10.99 8.01
C LEU A 16 9.09 12.44 8.54
N ALA A 17 10.02 12.72 9.45
CA ALA A 17 10.16 14.05 10.04
C ALA A 17 10.84 15.05 9.10
N ASP A 18 11.76 14.58 8.26
CA ASP A 18 12.48 15.43 7.32
C ASP A 18 11.55 15.85 6.18
N VAL A 19 11.26 17.15 6.09
CA VAL A 19 10.35 17.72 5.09
C VAL A 19 10.84 17.48 3.67
N HIS A 20 12.14 17.56 3.43
CA HIS A 20 12.71 17.34 2.09
C HIS A 20 12.56 15.89 1.64
N ALA A 21 12.85 14.94 2.52
CA ALA A 21 12.67 13.52 2.23
C ALA A 21 11.20 13.19 1.99
N ARG A 22 10.31 13.74 2.81
CA ARG A 22 8.86 13.50 2.70
C ARG A 22 8.26 14.13 1.45
N SER A 23 8.80 15.27 1.01
CA SER A 23 8.26 16.03 -0.14
C SER A 23 8.20 15.20 -1.42
N ALA A 24 9.21 14.39 -1.69
CA ALA A 24 9.22 13.52 -2.88
C ALA A 24 8.08 12.51 -2.84
N TYR A 25 7.79 11.95 -1.68
CA TYR A 25 6.69 10.99 -1.51
C TYR A 25 5.34 11.67 -1.55
N GLU A 26 5.23 12.88 -1.00
CA GLU A 26 4.01 13.69 -1.10
C GLU A 26 3.66 13.98 -2.56
N ASN A 27 4.64 14.39 -3.35
CA ASN A 27 4.45 14.66 -4.77
C ASN A 27 4.03 13.41 -5.53
N PHE A 28 4.65 12.26 -5.21
CA PHE A 28 4.29 10.99 -5.82
C PHE A 28 2.84 10.60 -5.50
N TYR A 29 2.44 10.71 -4.24
CA TYR A 29 1.07 10.40 -3.81
C TYR A 29 0.05 11.31 -4.50
N LEU A 30 0.32 12.61 -4.56
CA LEU A 30 -0.56 13.57 -5.25
C LEU A 30 -0.70 13.22 -6.73
N ASP A 31 0.37 12.81 -7.36
CA ASP A 31 0.34 12.36 -8.76
C ASP A 31 -0.54 11.11 -8.92
N LEU A 32 -0.38 10.12 -8.04
CA LEU A 32 -1.21 8.91 -8.07
C LEU A 32 -2.69 9.24 -7.92
N VAL A 33 -3.04 10.06 -6.93
CA VAL A 33 -4.42 10.45 -6.64
C VAL A 33 -5.05 11.21 -7.82
N SER A 34 -4.26 12.01 -8.52
CA SER A 34 -4.76 12.80 -9.65
C SER A 34 -4.93 11.98 -10.94
N ARG A 35 -4.17 10.88 -11.09
CA ARG A 35 -4.13 10.11 -12.34
C ARG A 35 -4.83 8.77 -12.29
N TYR A 36 -4.98 8.18 -11.12
CA TYR A 36 -5.50 6.82 -10.95
C TYR A 36 -6.62 6.78 -9.93
N LYS A 37 -7.42 5.72 -10.01
CA LYS A 37 -8.29 5.34 -8.90
C LYS A 37 -7.43 4.55 -7.91
N VAL A 38 -7.30 5.07 -6.70
CA VAL A 38 -6.38 4.53 -5.68
C VAL A 38 -7.10 3.56 -4.76
N PHE A 39 -6.44 2.45 -4.46
CA PHE A 39 -6.93 1.40 -3.56
C PHE A 39 -5.88 1.06 -2.52
N VAL A 40 -6.34 0.75 -1.33
CA VAL A 40 -5.57 0.10 -0.27
C VAL A 40 -6.40 -1.05 0.24
N ASP A 41 -5.84 -1.93 1.07
CA ASP A 41 -6.64 -2.92 1.78
C ASP A 41 -6.54 -2.69 3.30
N VAL A 42 -7.35 -3.43 4.07
CA VAL A 42 -7.39 -3.27 5.52
C VAL A 42 -6.04 -3.59 6.18
N LEU A 43 -5.26 -4.49 5.58
CA LEU A 43 -3.93 -4.84 6.10
C LEU A 43 -2.95 -3.68 5.95
N VAL A 44 -3.05 -2.90 4.87
CA VAL A 44 -2.24 -1.68 4.71
C VAL A 44 -2.49 -0.72 5.87
N LEU A 45 -3.74 -0.53 6.25
CA LEU A 45 -4.09 0.39 7.34
C LEU A 45 -3.61 -0.12 8.69
N ASP A 46 -3.69 -1.44 8.92
CA ASP A 46 -3.16 -2.06 10.12
C ASP A 46 -1.64 -1.89 10.21
N GLU A 47 -0.93 -2.22 9.16
CA GLU A 47 0.53 -2.08 9.09
C GLU A 47 0.97 -0.63 9.24
N LEU A 48 0.25 0.29 8.61
CA LEU A 48 0.53 1.73 8.72
C LEU A 48 0.50 2.18 10.17
N ASN A 49 -0.54 1.82 10.90
CA ASN A 49 -0.67 2.18 12.31
C ASN A 49 0.41 1.53 13.17
N TYR A 50 0.60 0.24 13.01
CA TYR A 50 1.56 -0.53 13.81
C TYR A 50 2.99 -0.06 13.60
N ILE A 51 3.43 0.06 12.34
CA ILE A 51 4.82 0.42 12.01
C ILE A 51 5.11 1.88 12.33
N SER A 52 4.15 2.78 12.07
CA SER A 52 4.32 4.20 12.43
C SER A 52 4.59 4.39 13.91
N GLU A 53 3.89 3.64 14.76
CA GLU A 53 4.11 3.70 16.20
C GLU A 53 5.40 2.98 16.61
N LYS A 54 5.56 1.74 16.17
CA LYS A 54 6.64 0.86 16.61
C LYS A 54 8.02 1.35 16.16
N LYS A 55 8.13 1.75 14.90
CA LYS A 55 9.41 2.11 14.29
C LYS A 55 9.72 3.60 14.37
N TYR A 56 8.70 4.44 14.27
CA TYR A 56 8.87 5.89 14.19
C TYR A 56 8.35 6.66 15.39
N GLY A 57 7.70 5.99 16.32
CA GLY A 57 7.17 6.62 17.53
C GLY A 57 5.99 7.55 17.30
N VAL A 58 5.28 7.41 16.17
CA VAL A 58 4.11 8.21 15.88
C VAL A 58 2.90 7.64 16.64
N PRO A 59 2.26 8.44 17.53
CA PRO A 59 1.10 7.94 18.28
C PRO A 59 -0.03 7.50 17.38
N SER A 60 -0.77 6.48 17.81
CA SER A 60 -1.90 5.94 17.03
C SER A 60 -2.93 7.02 16.69
N SER A 61 -3.19 7.95 17.62
CA SER A 61 -4.14 9.05 17.36
C SER A 61 -3.73 9.92 16.17
N VAL A 62 -2.43 10.14 15.98
CA VAL A 62 -1.91 10.91 14.84
C VAL A 62 -2.10 10.12 13.54
N THR A 63 -1.79 8.83 13.56
CA THR A 63 -1.98 7.97 12.38
C THR A 63 -3.45 7.85 11.98
N LEU A 64 -4.36 7.75 12.96
CA LEU A 64 -5.80 7.70 12.66
C LEU A 64 -6.28 9.01 12.01
N ASP A 65 -5.80 10.16 12.49
CA ASP A 65 -6.11 11.45 11.85
C ASP A 65 -5.54 11.52 10.42
N PHE A 66 -4.34 10.99 10.22
CA PHE A 66 -3.73 10.91 8.90
C PHE A 66 -4.59 10.05 7.94
N ILE A 67 -5.05 8.89 8.41
CA ILE A 67 -5.90 8.02 7.61
C ILE A 67 -7.18 8.75 7.21
N ASP A 68 -7.83 9.42 8.16
CA ASP A 68 -9.09 10.12 7.91
C ASP A 68 -8.93 11.29 6.94
N SER A 69 -7.81 12.00 6.96
CA SER A 69 -7.63 13.22 6.16
C SER A 69 -6.86 12.99 4.86
N VAL A 70 -5.98 11.99 4.79
CA VAL A 70 -5.08 11.81 3.65
C VAL A 70 -5.38 10.53 2.87
N VAL A 71 -5.87 9.48 3.51
CA VAL A 71 -6.12 8.20 2.84
C VAL A 71 -7.57 8.04 2.41
N LEU A 72 -8.50 8.12 3.36
CA LEU A 72 -9.91 7.83 3.08
C LEU A 72 -10.56 8.75 2.04
N PRO A 73 -10.23 10.06 1.97
CA PRO A 73 -10.85 10.91 0.95
C PRO A 73 -10.43 10.54 -0.49
N TYR A 74 -9.33 9.80 -0.67
CA TYR A 74 -8.74 9.57 -1.99
C TYR A 74 -8.59 8.10 -2.37
N ALA A 75 -8.80 7.17 -1.43
CA ALA A 75 -8.58 5.75 -1.68
C ALA A 75 -9.76 4.91 -1.20
N ASP A 76 -10.09 3.89 -1.96
CA ASP A 76 -11.07 2.88 -1.53
C ASP A 76 -10.35 1.79 -0.75
N ILE A 77 -10.99 1.31 0.32
CA ILE A 77 -10.44 0.23 1.15
C ILE A 77 -11.02 -1.10 0.70
N LEU A 78 -10.15 -2.03 0.32
CA LEU A 78 -10.55 -3.38 -0.04
C LEU A 78 -10.55 -4.27 1.21
N GLY A 79 -11.59 -5.08 1.35
CA GLY A 79 -11.64 -6.11 2.39
C GLY A 79 -10.72 -7.28 2.06
N LEU A 80 -10.34 -8.04 3.07
CA LEU A 80 -9.56 -9.26 2.94
C LEU A 80 -10.33 -10.41 3.54
N GLY A 81 -10.84 -11.29 2.70
CA GLY A 81 -11.62 -12.43 3.11
C GLY A 81 -11.06 -13.72 2.53
N GLU A 82 -11.90 -14.75 2.49
CA GLU A 82 -11.51 -16.08 2.05
C GLU A 82 -10.99 -16.10 0.60
N GLU A 83 -11.65 -15.38 -0.31
CA GLU A 83 -11.26 -15.38 -1.71
C GLU A 83 -9.88 -14.74 -1.90
N GLU A 84 -9.64 -13.62 -1.22
CA GLU A 84 -8.33 -12.94 -1.25
C GLU A 84 -7.25 -13.84 -0.68
N PHE A 85 -7.54 -14.54 0.39
CA PHE A 85 -6.60 -15.48 0.99
C PHE A 85 -6.26 -16.63 0.04
N LYS A 86 -7.26 -17.20 -0.65
CA LYS A 86 -7.01 -18.27 -1.63
C LYS A 86 -6.11 -17.80 -2.76
N GLN A 87 -6.32 -16.59 -3.25
CA GLN A 87 -5.43 -16.00 -4.26
C GLN A 87 -4.03 -15.77 -3.69
N ALA A 88 -3.93 -15.32 -2.44
CA ALA A 88 -2.64 -15.14 -1.78
C ALA A 88 -1.85 -16.44 -1.72
N CYS A 89 -2.51 -17.56 -1.46
CA CYS A 89 -1.83 -18.87 -1.45
C CYS A 89 -1.18 -19.18 -2.80
N HIS A 90 -1.84 -18.87 -3.91
CA HIS A 90 -1.25 -19.03 -5.24
C HIS A 90 0.00 -18.20 -5.42
N PHE A 91 -0.02 -16.95 -4.98
CA PHE A 91 1.14 -16.04 -5.10
C PHE A 91 2.31 -16.51 -4.23
N ILE A 92 2.02 -17.02 -3.03
CA ILE A 92 3.06 -17.57 -2.15
C ILE A 92 3.71 -18.80 -2.80
N GLU A 93 2.90 -19.73 -3.31
CA GLU A 93 3.40 -20.96 -3.92
C GLU A 93 4.20 -20.67 -5.19
N LYS A 94 3.70 -19.78 -6.04
CA LYS A 94 4.31 -19.51 -7.34
C LYS A 94 5.56 -18.64 -7.24
N TYR A 95 5.57 -17.63 -6.37
CA TYR A 95 6.62 -16.62 -6.34
C TYR A 95 7.43 -16.58 -5.04
N GLY A 96 7.02 -17.33 -4.02
CA GLY A 96 7.73 -17.32 -2.73
C GLY A 96 7.65 -16.01 -1.97
N LEU A 97 6.54 -15.28 -2.12
CA LEU A 97 6.37 -13.98 -1.52
C LEU A 97 6.02 -14.08 -0.03
N LYS A 98 6.28 -12.98 0.70
CA LYS A 98 5.80 -12.85 2.07
C LYS A 98 4.28 -12.91 2.11
N PRO A 99 3.69 -13.51 3.17
CA PRO A 99 2.22 -13.60 3.26
C PRO A 99 1.49 -12.26 3.14
N SER A 100 2.00 -11.18 3.75
CA SER A 100 1.37 -9.87 3.66
C SER A 100 1.35 -9.33 2.23
N ASP A 101 2.46 -9.44 1.50
CA ASP A 101 2.52 -9.02 0.10
C ASP A 101 1.59 -9.86 -0.77
N ALA A 102 1.53 -11.16 -0.50
CA ALA A 102 0.63 -12.05 -1.22
C ALA A 102 -0.84 -11.73 -0.96
N LEU A 103 -1.19 -11.30 0.26
CA LEU A 103 -2.57 -10.85 0.57
C LEU A 103 -2.93 -9.59 -0.20
N HIS A 104 -2.00 -8.64 -0.31
CA HIS A 104 -2.22 -7.45 -1.15
C HIS A 104 -2.46 -7.83 -2.60
N LEU A 105 -1.65 -8.75 -3.13
CA LEU A 105 -1.82 -9.25 -4.50
C LEU A 105 -3.13 -9.99 -4.69
N GLY A 106 -3.57 -10.73 -3.67
CA GLY A 106 -4.87 -11.40 -3.69
C GLY A 106 -6.02 -10.40 -3.81
N ALA A 107 -5.97 -9.33 -3.02
CA ALA A 107 -6.97 -8.26 -3.10
C ALA A 107 -6.92 -7.56 -4.47
N MET A 108 -5.73 -7.31 -4.99
CA MET A 108 -5.56 -6.73 -6.32
C MET A 108 -6.17 -7.60 -7.40
N LYS A 109 -5.90 -8.90 -7.37
CA LYS A 109 -6.39 -9.87 -8.36
C LYS A 109 -7.91 -9.91 -8.39
N ILE A 110 -8.56 -10.00 -7.24
CA ILE A 110 -10.01 -10.04 -7.12
C ILE A 110 -10.64 -8.76 -7.67
N ASN A 111 -9.97 -7.63 -7.55
CA ASN A 111 -10.51 -6.33 -7.92
C ASN A 111 -9.99 -5.80 -9.27
N GLY A 112 -9.27 -6.62 -10.02
CA GLY A 112 -8.77 -6.25 -11.35
C GLY A 112 -7.74 -5.14 -11.33
N ILE A 113 -6.89 -5.10 -10.31
CA ILE A 113 -5.83 -4.10 -10.16
C ILE A 113 -4.51 -4.72 -10.60
N GLU A 114 -3.84 -4.12 -11.56
CA GLU A 114 -2.62 -4.64 -12.17
C GLU A 114 -1.38 -3.79 -11.89
N MET A 115 -1.54 -2.71 -11.11
CA MET A 115 -0.46 -1.77 -10.82
C MET A 115 -0.35 -1.57 -9.31
N VAL A 116 0.87 -1.64 -8.78
CA VAL A 116 1.15 -1.42 -7.35
C VAL A 116 2.22 -0.34 -7.18
N ALA A 117 1.94 0.62 -6.31
CA ALA A 117 2.92 1.61 -5.88
C ALA A 117 3.62 1.07 -4.64
N SER A 118 4.84 0.59 -4.79
CA SER A 118 5.61 -0.02 -3.70
C SER A 118 7.11 0.13 -3.93
N GLU A 119 7.83 0.36 -2.85
CA GLU A 119 9.29 0.34 -2.83
C GLU A 119 9.85 -1.08 -2.95
N ASP A 120 9.06 -2.08 -2.57
CA ASP A 120 9.51 -3.48 -2.49
C ASP A 120 9.64 -4.11 -3.88
N SER A 121 10.87 -4.36 -4.30
CA SER A 121 11.16 -4.97 -5.60
C SER A 121 10.72 -6.43 -5.72
N ASP A 122 10.28 -7.06 -4.62
CA ASP A 122 9.73 -8.42 -4.70
C ASP A 122 8.49 -8.49 -5.58
N PHE A 123 7.74 -7.39 -5.72
CA PHE A 123 6.62 -7.33 -6.66
C PHE A 123 7.04 -7.45 -8.12
N ASP A 124 8.29 -7.18 -8.46
CA ASP A 124 8.81 -7.35 -9.82
C ASP A 124 8.83 -8.81 -10.26
N LYS A 125 8.79 -9.76 -9.31
CA LYS A 125 8.73 -11.20 -9.61
C LYS A 125 7.36 -11.60 -10.19
N VAL A 126 6.32 -10.78 -9.99
CA VAL A 126 4.95 -11.11 -10.35
C VAL A 126 4.64 -10.59 -11.74
N GLU A 127 4.49 -11.50 -12.70
CA GLU A 127 4.31 -11.15 -14.11
C GLU A 127 3.05 -10.31 -14.38
N GLU A 128 1.97 -10.55 -13.64
CA GLU A 128 0.67 -9.90 -13.83
C GLU A 128 0.60 -8.48 -13.28
N VAL A 129 1.65 -8.00 -12.63
CA VAL A 129 1.62 -6.73 -11.88
C VAL A 129 2.78 -5.85 -12.31
N GLU A 130 2.48 -4.58 -12.51
CA GLU A 130 3.49 -3.54 -12.75
C GLU A 130 3.73 -2.78 -11.45
N ARG A 131 4.98 -2.74 -11.02
CA ARG A 131 5.37 -1.95 -9.85
C ARG A 131 5.84 -0.56 -10.29
N ILE A 132 5.32 0.46 -9.61
CA ILE A 132 5.75 1.84 -9.83
C ILE A 132 6.27 2.42 -8.52
N TRP A 133 7.33 3.24 -8.62
CA TRP A 133 7.95 3.88 -7.46
C TRP A 133 8.81 5.05 -7.96
N PRO A 134 8.99 6.13 -7.16
CA PRO A 134 9.89 7.22 -7.56
C PRO A 134 11.33 6.72 -7.70
N SER A 135 11.99 7.20 -8.70
CA SER A 135 13.41 6.85 -8.95
C SER A 135 14.38 7.64 -8.09
#